data_5ca9424ff5bb94c5d44975e8b1c335bf
#
_entry.id   5ca9424ff5bb94c5d44975e8b1c335bf
#
_cell.length_a   1.000
_cell.length_b   1.000
_cell.length_c   1.000
_cell.angle_alpha   90.00
_cell.angle_beta   90.00
_cell.angle_gamma   90.00
#
_symmetry.space_group_name_H-M   'P 1'
#
loop_
_entity.id
_entity.type
_entity.pdbx_description
1 polymer ?
#
loop_
_entity_poly.entity_id
_entity_poly.type
_entity_poly.pdbx_seq_one_letter_code
_entity_poly.pdbx_strand_id
1 'polypeptide(L)'
;MTLLQPYLPRGGVSASPYSEAGALYALGLIHANKGGSGDSTVITFLTNALRNAGVNEVVQHGSCLGIGLAAMATGNPELFEDLKGILLLDSAIAAEGAALSLGLVLLGQADSPLAQNNIPELLTWAH
;
A
#
# COMPACT_ATOMS: atom_id res chain seq x y z
N MET A 1 0.06 11.40 -12.41
CA MET A 1 -0.68 10.30 -13.11
C MET A 1 -0.37 10.23 -14.59
N THR A 2 -0.35 11.35 -15.32
CA THR A 2 -0.21 11.36 -16.78
C THR A 2 1.10 10.76 -17.32
N LEU A 3 2.23 10.90 -16.64
CA LEU A 3 3.53 10.38 -17.08
C LEU A 3 3.64 8.85 -17.03
N LEU A 4 2.98 8.20 -16.07
CA LEU A 4 3.01 6.74 -15.90
C LEU A 4 1.80 6.03 -16.52
N GLN A 5 0.78 6.77 -16.95
CA GLN A 5 -0.42 6.16 -17.54
C GLN A 5 -0.13 5.18 -18.69
N PRO A 6 0.85 5.43 -19.59
CA PRO A 6 1.19 4.46 -20.64
C PRO A 6 1.79 3.16 -20.12
N TYR A 7 2.36 3.18 -18.92
CA TYR A 7 3.05 2.04 -18.29
C TYR A 7 2.19 1.31 -17.26
N LEU A 8 1.05 1.89 -16.89
CA LEU A 8 0.10 1.25 -16.00
C LEU A 8 -0.62 0.11 -16.73
N PRO A 9 -0.92 -0.99 -16.05
CA PRO A 9 -1.61 -2.11 -16.67
C PRO A 9 -2.96 -1.65 -17.22
N ARG A 10 -3.10 -1.72 -18.53
CA ARG A 10 -4.38 -1.55 -19.21
C ARG A 10 -5.02 -2.93 -19.23
N GLY A 11 -6.10 -3.10 -18.51
CA GLY A 11 -6.81 -4.36 -18.43
C GLY A 11 -6.98 -4.99 -19.80
N GLY A 12 -6.38 -6.16 -20.00
CA GLY A 12 -6.65 -6.99 -21.15
C GLY A 12 -5.48 -7.63 -21.89
N VAL A 13 -4.23 -7.21 -21.76
CA VAL A 13 -3.11 -7.87 -22.45
C VAL A 13 -1.88 -7.94 -21.55
N SER A 14 -1.62 -9.13 -21.03
CA SER A 14 -0.36 -9.70 -20.53
C SER A 14 0.74 -8.74 -20.03
N ALA A 15 0.42 -7.80 -19.14
CA ALA A 15 1.45 -7.26 -18.27
C ALA A 15 1.83 -8.35 -17.27
N SER A 16 3.11 -8.66 -17.17
CA SER A 16 3.59 -9.57 -16.14
C SER A 16 3.20 -9.01 -14.77
N PRO A 17 2.82 -9.84 -13.78
CA PRO A 17 2.54 -9.39 -12.43
C PRO A 17 3.66 -8.51 -11.83
N TYR A 18 4.91 -8.80 -12.20
CA TYR A 18 6.08 -8.01 -11.78
C TYR A 18 6.10 -6.62 -12.40
N SER A 19 5.71 -6.48 -13.67
CA SER A 19 5.61 -5.17 -14.32
C SER A 19 4.49 -4.34 -13.70
N GLU A 20 3.37 -4.96 -13.39
CA GLU A 20 2.24 -4.32 -12.71
C GLU A 20 2.63 -3.84 -11.32
N ALA A 21 3.20 -4.73 -10.52
CA ALA A 21 3.67 -4.41 -9.17
C ALA A 21 4.71 -3.28 -9.17
N GLY A 22 5.67 -3.34 -10.10
CA GLY A 22 6.69 -2.31 -10.27
C GLY A 22 6.11 -0.95 -10.64
N ALA A 23 5.11 -0.92 -11.53
CA ALA A 23 4.43 0.32 -11.92
C ALA A 23 3.64 0.94 -10.74
N LEU A 24 2.96 0.11 -9.95
CA LEU A 24 2.22 0.55 -8.76
C LEU A 24 3.17 1.10 -7.68
N TYR A 25 4.28 0.43 -7.46
CA TYR A 25 5.33 0.93 -6.56
C TYR A 25 5.92 2.26 -7.05
N ALA A 26 6.27 2.38 -8.33
CA ALA A 26 6.79 3.60 -8.92
C ALA A 26 5.80 4.76 -8.82
N LEU A 27 4.50 4.49 -9.01
CA LEU A 27 3.46 5.49 -8.81
C LEU A 27 3.43 6.02 -7.38
N GLY A 28 3.57 5.13 -6.39
CA GLY A 28 3.69 5.49 -4.98
C GLY A 28 4.93 6.35 -4.71
N LEU A 29 6.08 6.00 -5.29
CA LEU A 29 7.33 6.77 -5.15
C LEU A 29 7.20 8.21 -5.68
N ILE A 30 6.61 8.38 -6.85
CA ILE A 30 6.41 9.70 -7.47
C ILE A 30 5.52 10.60 -6.61
N HIS A 31 4.54 10.00 -5.95
CA HIS A 31 3.59 10.71 -5.09
C HIS A 31 3.88 10.55 -3.60
N ALA A 32 5.11 10.15 -3.25
CA ALA A 32 5.51 9.95 -1.87
C ALA A 32 5.27 11.20 -1.02
N ASN A 33 4.69 10.98 0.17
CA ASN A 33 4.39 12.03 1.15
C ASN A 33 3.46 13.16 0.64
N LYS A 34 2.60 12.87 -0.32
CA LYS A 34 1.60 13.81 -0.85
C LYS A 34 0.16 13.48 -0.43
N GLY A 35 -0.04 12.38 0.29
CA GLY A 35 -1.36 11.87 0.65
C GLY A 35 -2.21 12.80 1.50
N GLY A 36 -1.60 13.71 2.26
CA GLY A 36 -2.30 14.73 3.05
C GLY A 36 -2.60 16.05 2.31
N SER A 37 -2.08 16.23 1.08
CA SER A 37 -2.14 17.50 0.35
C SER A 37 -3.21 17.58 -0.73
N GLY A 38 -4.16 16.65 -0.76
CA GLY A 38 -5.40 16.79 -1.53
C GLY A 38 -5.55 15.97 -2.80
N ASP A 39 -4.54 15.27 -3.29
CA ASP A 39 -4.73 14.34 -4.42
C ASP A 39 -4.95 12.91 -3.93
N SER A 40 -6.19 12.61 -3.56
CA SER A 40 -6.62 11.27 -3.16
C SER A 40 -6.72 10.30 -4.34
N THR A 41 -6.59 10.78 -5.59
CA THR A 41 -6.78 9.98 -6.80
C THR A 41 -5.78 8.83 -6.88
N VAL A 42 -4.51 9.11 -6.55
CA VAL A 42 -3.44 8.11 -6.56
C VAL A 42 -3.67 7.05 -5.48
N ILE A 43 -4.01 7.47 -4.28
CA ILE A 43 -4.31 6.55 -3.17
C ILE A 43 -5.51 5.67 -3.53
N THR A 44 -6.57 6.26 -4.06
CA THR A 44 -7.76 5.52 -4.50
C THR A 44 -7.40 4.50 -5.60
N PHE A 45 -6.59 4.90 -6.56
CA PHE A 45 -6.13 4.02 -7.64
C PHE A 45 -5.33 2.82 -7.08
N LEU A 46 -4.37 3.08 -6.20
CA LEU A 46 -3.54 2.04 -5.58
C LEU A 46 -4.36 1.10 -4.68
N THR A 47 -5.30 1.64 -3.93
CA THR A 47 -6.21 0.84 -3.09
C THR A 47 -7.11 -0.05 -3.93
N ASN A 48 -7.63 0.45 -5.04
CA ASN A 48 -8.40 -0.37 -5.97
C ASN A 48 -7.55 -1.46 -6.61
N ALA A 49 -6.30 -1.16 -6.98
CA ALA A 49 -5.37 -2.17 -7.48
C ALA A 49 -5.12 -3.28 -6.45
N LEU A 50 -4.92 -2.91 -5.18
CA LEU A 50 -4.77 -3.87 -4.08
C LEU A 50 -5.99 -4.77 -3.92
N ARG A 51 -7.19 -4.18 -3.89
CA ARG A 51 -8.45 -4.94 -3.76
C ARG A 51 -8.70 -5.87 -4.95
N ASN A 52 -8.27 -5.46 -6.15
CA ASN A 52 -8.42 -6.25 -7.37
C ASN A 52 -7.28 -7.26 -7.61
N ALA A 53 -6.21 -7.22 -6.82
CA ALA A 53 -5.08 -8.15 -6.97
C ALA A 53 -5.46 -9.61 -6.70
N GLY A 54 -6.54 -9.84 -5.96
CA GLY A 54 -7.00 -11.18 -5.60
C GLY A 54 -5.92 -11.96 -4.86
N VAL A 55 -5.50 -13.10 -5.42
CA VAL A 55 -4.46 -13.97 -4.84
C VAL A 55 -3.06 -13.68 -5.40
N ASN A 56 -2.90 -12.65 -6.21
CA ASN A 56 -1.59 -12.31 -6.80
C ASN A 56 -0.73 -11.56 -5.78
N GLU A 57 0.10 -12.29 -5.07
CA GLU A 57 0.95 -11.78 -3.99
C GLU A 57 1.98 -10.73 -4.46
N VAL A 58 2.46 -10.82 -5.71
CA VAL A 58 3.40 -9.84 -6.26
C VAL A 58 2.72 -8.49 -6.48
N VAL A 59 1.49 -8.51 -7.01
CA VAL A 59 0.68 -7.28 -7.19
C VAL A 59 0.26 -6.71 -5.84
N GLN A 60 -0.12 -7.56 -4.88
CA GLN A 60 -0.41 -7.13 -3.50
C GLN A 60 0.80 -6.43 -2.88
N HIS A 61 1.99 -7.00 -3.00
CA HIS A 61 3.24 -6.41 -2.48
C HIS A 61 3.51 -5.03 -3.07
N GLY A 62 3.49 -4.90 -4.40
CA GLY A 62 3.71 -3.62 -5.09
C GLY A 62 2.66 -2.57 -4.76
N SER A 63 1.39 -2.97 -4.69
CA SER A 63 0.28 -2.09 -4.29
C SER A 63 0.44 -1.60 -2.85
N CYS A 64 0.77 -2.48 -1.92
CA CYS A 64 1.00 -2.13 -0.52
C CYS A 64 2.13 -1.11 -0.38
N LEU A 65 3.29 -1.34 -1.01
CA LEU A 65 4.41 -0.40 -0.98
C LEU A 65 4.03 0.95 -1.57
N GLY A 66 3.31 0.96 -2.70
CA GLY A 66 2.80 2.18 -3.32
C GLY A 66 1.88 2.97 -2.40
N ILE A 67 0.93 2.30 -1.75
CA ILE A 67 0.02 2.91 -0.77
C ILE A 67 0.80 3.52 0.40
N GLY A 68 1.73 2.75 0.97
CA GLY A 68 2.54 3.22 2.11
C GLY A 68 3.31 4.50 1.79
N LEU A 69 3.89 4.61 0.59
CA LEU A 69 4.61 5.80 0.14
C LEU A 69 3.66 6.98 -0.14
N ALA A 70 2.58 6.74 -0.87
CA ALA A 70 1.63 7.79 -1.24
C ALA A 70 0.86 8.34 -0.03
N ALA A 71 0.59 7.49 0.96
CA ALA A 71 -0.16 7.84 2.17
C ALA A 71 0.73 7.99 3.42
N MET A 72 2.03 8.19 3.23
CA MET A 72 3.01 8.31 4.33
C MET A 72 2.56 9.37 5.34
N ALA A 73 2.63 9.02 6.62
CA ALA A 73 2.31 9.89 7.74
C ALA A 73 0.85 10.42 7.80
N THR A 74 -0.07 9.81 7.05
CA THR A 74 -1.48 10.24 7.07
C THR A 74 -2.25 9.72 8.28
N GLY A 75 -1.84 8.58 8.86
CA GLY A 75 -2.59 7.89 9.90
C GLY A 75 -4.01 7.50 9.46
N ASN A 76 -4.23 7.29 8.17
CA ASN A 76 -5.56 6.98 7.63
C ASN A 76 -6.03 5.59 8.09
N PRO A 77 -7.11 5.50 8.89
CA PRO A 77 -7.55 4.24 9.48
C PRO A 77 -8.11 3.26 8.45
N GLU A 78 -8.73 3.73 7.38
CA GLU A 78 -9.27 2.85 6.32
C GLU A 78 -8.13 2.13 5.59
N LEU A 79 -7.10 2.88 5.18
CA LEU A 79 -5.92 2.30 4.55
C LEU A 79 -5.17 1.35 5.50
N PHE A 80 -5.12 1.70 6.77
CA PHE A 80 -4.50 0.87 7.79
C PHE A 80 -5.20 -0.50 7.88
N GLU A 81 -6.53 -0.53 7.91
CA GLU A 81 -7.29 -1.79 7.96
C GLU A 81 -7.14 -2.60 6.67
N ASP A 82 -7.15 -1.97 5.50
CA ASP A 82 -6.88 -2.66 4.23
C ASP A 82 -5.49 -3.34 4.24
N LEU A 83 -4.45 -2.63 4.67
CA LEU A 83 -3.09 -3.17 4.76
C LEU A 83 -2.96 -4.26 5.84
N LYS A 84 -3.62 -4.07 6.97
CA LYS A 84 -3.68 -5.07 8.05
C LYS A 84 -4.32 -6.37 7.56
N GLY A 85 -5.36 -6.27 6.75
CA GLY A 85 -5.97 -7.44 6.11
C GLY A 85 -4.98 -8.24 5.25
N ILE A 86 -4.11 -7.56 4.52
CA ILE A 86 -3.07 -8.22 3.72
C ILE A 86 -1.99 -8.87 4.60
N LEU A 87 -1.61 -8.21 5.69
CA LEU A 87 -0.62 -8.77 6.63
C LEU A 87 -1.04 -10.13 7.19
N LEU A 88 -2.34 -10.34 7.34
CA LEU A 88 -2.91 -11.58 7.88
C LEU A 88 -3.09 -12.70 6.83
N LEU A 89 -2.81 -12.42 5.56
CA LEU A 89 -2.84 -13.46 4.53
C LEU A 89 -1.62 -14.38 4.67
N ASP A 90 -1.79 -15.61 4.24
CA ASP A 90 -0.73 -16.63 4.24
C ASP A 90 0.23 -16.44 3.05
N SER A 91 0.81 -15.25 2.96
CA SER A 91 1.80 -14.88 1.94
C SER A 91 2.90 -14.01 2.56
N ALA A 92 4.10 -14.56 2.66
CA ALA A 92 5.25 -13.82 3.19
C ALA A 92 5.59 -12.58 2.35
N ILE A 93 5.44 -12.66 1.03
CA ILE A 93 5.73 -11.55 0.11
C ILE A 93 4.74 -10.41 0.31
N ALA A 94 3.44 -10.71 0.30
CA ALA A 94 2.41 -9.71 0.52
C ALA A 94 2.48 -9.11 1.93
N ALA A 95 2.72 -9.94 2.94
CA ALA A 95 2.84 -9.53 4.34
C ALA A 95 4.03 -8.58 4.57
N GLU A 96 5.17 -8.81 3.92
CA GLU A 96 6.32 -7.91 3.97
C GLU A 96 5.94 -6.50 3.47
N GLY A 97 5.34 -6.42 2.29
CA GLY A 97 4.89 -5.14 1.73
C GLY A 97 3.87 -4.44 2.62
N ALA A 98 2.92 -5.19 3.16
CA ALA A 98 1.91 -4.66 4.08
C ALA A 98 2.52 -4.14 5.39
N ALA A 99 3.45 -4.87 5.99
CA ALA A 99 4.12 -4.47 7.24
C ALA A 99 4.90 -3.16 7.07
N LEU A 100 5.69 -3.05 5.99
CA LEU A 100 6.41 -1.82 5.67
C LEU A 100 5.45 -0.64 5.49
N SER A 101 4.36 -0.85 4.79
CA SER A 101 3.37 0.19 4.50
C SER A 101 2.59 0.62 5.72
N LEU A 102 2.24 -0.30 6.61
CA LEU A 102 1.64 0.03 7.90
C LEU A 102 2.54 0.98 8.72
N GLY A 103 3.84 0.70 8.76
CA GLY A 103 4.81 1.58 9.40
C GLY A 103 4.87 2.97 8.77
N LEU A 104 4.86 3.05 7.44
CA LEU A 104 4.89 4.33 6.72
C LEU A 104 3.61 5.15 6.96
N VAL A 105 2.44 4.53 6.94
CA VAL A 105 1.15 5.21 7.20
C VAL A 105 1.10 5.78 8.61
N LEU A 106 1.66 5.07 9.60
CA LEU A 106 1.71 5.49 11.00
C LEU A 106 2.88 6.45 11.33
N LEU A 107 3.74 6.74 10.38
CA LEU A 107 4.93 7.58 10.61
C LEU A 107 4.52 8.92 11.24
N GLY A 108 5.12 9.26 12.37
CA GLY A 108 4.80 10.48 13.11
C GLY A 108 3.46 10.47 13.86
N GLN A 109 2.75 9.34 13.91
CA GLN A 109 1.41 9.20 14.51
C GLN A 109 1.44 8.48 15.88
N ALA A 110 2.57 8.45 16.57
CA ALA A 110 2.74 7.67 17.81
C ALA A 110 1.69 7.95 18.89
N ASP A 111 1.20 9.17 18.97
CA ASP A 111 0.19 9.58 19.95
C ASP A 111 -1.25 9.38 19.46
N SER A 112 -1.43 8.89 18.22
CA SER A 112 -2.77 8.66 17.70
C SER A 112 -3.39 7.40 18.32
N PRO A 113 -4.73 7.36 18.53
CA PRO A 113 -5.40 6.14 18.99
C PRO A 113 -5.15 4.95 18.06
N LEU A 114 -5.05 5.19 16.76
CA LEU A 114 -4.76 4.15 15.78
C LEU A 114 -3.41 3.48 16.05
N ALA A 115 -2.35 4.26 16.28
CA ALA A 115 -1.03 3.73 16.57
C ALA A 115 -0.98 3.04 17.93
N GLN A 116 -1.52 3.67 18.96
CA GLN A 116 -1.51 3.13 20.33
C GLN A 116 -2.23 1.79 20.44
N ASN A 117 -3.32 1.62 19.70
CA ASN A 117 -4.10 0.39 19.74
C ASN A 117 -3.47 -0.74 18.91
N ASN A 118 -2.79 -0.42 17.82
CA ASN A 118 -2.36 -1.43 16.83
C ASN A 118 -0.86 -1.76 16.89
N ILE A 119 0.03 -0.85 17.31
CA ILE A 119 1.46 -1.11 17.37
C ILE A 119 1.79 -2.30 18.28
N PRO A 120 1.22 -2.43 19.49
CA PRO A 120 1.47 -3.60 20.35
C PRO A 120 1.06 -4.91 19.70
N GLU A 121 -0.05 -4.94 18.97
CA GLU A 121 -0.52 -6.11 18.24
C GLU A 121 0.44 -6.49 17.10
N LEU A 122 0.88 -5.51 16.31
CA LEU A 122 1.86 -5.71 15.23
C LEU A 122 3.20 -6.26 15.77
N LEU A 123 3.66 -5.77 16.90
CA LEU A 123 4.86 -6.27 17.56
C LEU A 123 4.70 -7.73 18.03
N THR A 124 3.51 -8.11 18.44
CA THR A 124 3.21 -9.50 18.81
C THR A 124 3.33 -10.43 17.60
N TRP A 125 2.86 -9.98 16.43
CA TRP A 125 2.95 -10.77 15.20
C TRP A 125 4.37 -10.86 14.62
N ALA A 126 5.26 -9.93 14.97
CA ALA A 126 6.66 -9.95 14.55
C ALA A 126 7.49 -11.08 15.22
N HIS A 127 6.95 -11.72 16.23
CA HIS A 127 7.54 -12.87 16.92
C HIS A 127 6.97 -14.19 16.40
#